data_64d2e570c13ea8d874110cd1cbb73530
#
_entry.id   64d2e570c13ea8d874110cd1cbb73530
#
_cell.length_a   1.000
_cell.length_b   1.000
_cell.length_c   1.000
_cell.angle_alpha   90.00
_cell.angle_beta   90.00
_cell.angle_gamma   90.00
#
_symmetry.space_group_name_H-M   'P 1'
#
loop_
_entity.id
_entity.type
_entity.pdbx_description
1 polymer ?
#
loop_
_entity_poly.entity_id
_entity_poly.type
_entity_poly.pdbx_seq_one_letter_code
_entity_poly.pdbx_strand_id
1 'polypeptide(L)'
;MHPTTRLLLGASLTLALVMGVGRFLYTPLLPLMQREFGFGADIAGLIASANFAGYLVGSLLSSFTSHGKARLMAFRVGLFASVATTLLMGMSDELAGWLILRAISGAASAFAMISAAGMTAEALSRIDEEGRLAWVFGGVGSGIAVSGLIVHFGVDHLDASSLWLLVGAISAALMPIALALVGDRQLPRRDTIAKRIRRVARPLPFWPLFVNYTCEGLGYSVFATFIVALIKARPGIEALGDFVWIIVGLAGLPSCLIWMRLAERIGFSTALACAYVAQIVGVALPVLFEAPIAAVIAAILFGGTFLAITLLTLPLGRKGLGGRGFAVLTAGFGLGQMVGPLIAGWLVAGAADYSTPMLGSAAVLAFGLLALVYAIRTRQDAAPAS
;
A
#
# COMPACT_ATOMS: atom_id res chain seq x y z
N MET A 1 1.03 14.29 26.40
CA MET A 1 1.62 13.88 25.09
C MET A 1 1.70 15.11 24.20
N HIS A 2 2.86 15.35 23.56
CA HIS A 2 3.05 16.50 22.66
C HIS A 2 2.05 16.46 21.50
N PRO A 3 1.46 17.61 21.08
CA PRO A 3 0.43 17.64 20.01
C PRO A 3 0.86 16.97 18.70
N THR A 4 2.10 17.17 18.28
CA THR A 4 2.68 16.54 17.07
C THR A 4 2.75 15.01 17.21
N THR A 5 3.20 14.50 18.35
CA THR A 5 3.28 13.04 18.60
C THR A 5 1.89 12.42 18.60
N ARG A 6 0.91 13.10 19.19
CA ARG A 6 -0.49 12.67 19.19
C ARG A 6 -1.05 12.55 17.78
N LEU A 7 -0.83 13.55 16.93
CA LEU A 7 -1.28 13.56 15.55
C LEU A 7 -0.61 12.45 14.73
N LEU A 8 0.71 12.27 14.86
CA LEU A 8 1.45 11.21 14.17
C LEU A 8 0.95 9.82 14.57
N LEU A 9 0.75 9.57 15.87
CA LEU A 9 0.22 8.28 16.34
C LEU A 9 -1.22 8.04 15.87
N GLY A 10 -2.07 9.07 15.88
CA GLY A 10 -3.44 8.95 15.37
C GLY A 10 -3.51 8.67 13.89
N ALA A 11 -2.70 9.35 13.09
CA ALA A 11 -2.60 9.11 11.66
C ALA A 11 -1.99 7.73 11.35
N SER A 12 -0.93 7.31 12.08
CA SER A 12 -0.35 5.97 11.94
C SER A 12 -1.36 4.88 12.29
N LEU A 13 -2.10 5.04 13.39
CA LEU A 13 -3.16 4.10 13.78
C LEU A 13 -4.27 4.05 12.71
N THR A 14 -4.67 5.20 12.16
CA THR A 14 -5.64 5.24 11.08
C THR A 14 -5.15 4.42 9.89
N LEU A 15 -3.89 4.61 9.45
CA LEU A 15 -3.33 3.85 8.33
C LEU A 15 -3.20 2.36 8.65
N ALA A 16 -2.89 1.99 9.89
CA ALA A 16 -2.90 0.60 10.33
C ALA A 16 -4.29 -0.03 10.16
N LEU A 17 -5.34 0.67 10.59
CA LEU A 17 -6.72 0.18 10.50
C LEU A 17 -7.23 0.10 9.06
N VAL A 18 -7.08 1.17 8.26
CA VAL A 18 -7.73 1.24 6.94
C VAL A 18 -6.91 0.58 5.82
N MET A 19 -5.58 0.61 5.92
CA MET A 19 -4.67 0.02 4.95
C MET A 19 -4.15 -1.35 5.43
N GLY A 20 -3.50 -1.38 6.60
CA GLY A 20 -2.91 -2.61 7.13
C GLY A 20 -3.95 -3.70 7.36
N VAL A 21 -5.09 -3.35 7.92
CA VAL A 21 -6.22 -4.27 8.15
C VAL A 21 -7.20 -4.20 6.98
N GLY A 22 -7.93 -3.12 6.79
CA GLY A 22 -9.06 -3.02 5.87
C GLY A 22 -8.74 -3.46 4.44
N ARG A 23 -7.51 -3.20 3.98
CA ARG A 23 -7.07 -3.57 2.63
C ARG A 23 -6.29 -4.89 2.60
N PHE A 24 -5.33 -5.07 3.49
CA PHE A 24 -4.30 -6.11 3.40
C PHE A 24 -4.56 -7.34 4.28
N LEU A 25 -5.56 -7.35 5.15
CA LEU A 25 -5.98 -8.55 5.90
C LEU A 25 -6.41 -9.71 4.99
N TYR A 26 -6.94 -9.39 3.80
CA TYR A 26 -7.34 -10.38 2.81
C TYR A 26 -6.20 -11.34 2.41
N THR A 27 -4.98 -10.83 2.28
CA THR A 27 -3.82 -11.61 1.84
C THR A 27 -3.52 -12.82 2.72
N PRO A 28 -3.36 -12.70 4.05
CA PRO A 28 -3.13 -13.87 4.90
C PRO A 28 -4.38 -14.74 5.08
N LEU A 29 -5.59 -14.19 4.92
CA LEU A 29 -6.85 -14.95 5.00
C LEU A 29 -7.20 -15.67 3.69
N LEU A 30 -6.63 -15.28 2.55
CA LEU A 30 -6.98 -15.81 1.25
C LEU A 30 -6.90 -17.35 1.18
N PRO A 31 -5.82 -18.03 1.60
CA PRO A 31 -5.77 -19.48 1.51
C PRO A 31 -6.81 -20.18 2.38
N LEU A 32 -7.14 -19.61 3.53
CA LEU A 32 -8.20 -20.11 4.41
C LEU A 32 -9.57 -19.96 3.76
N MET A 33 -9.88 -18.77 3.22
CA MET A 33 -11.13 -18.53 2.49
C MET A 33 -11.27 -19.44 1.27
N GLN A 34 -10.22 -19.66 0.49
CA GLN A 34 -10.24 -20.58 -0.65
C GLN A 34 -10.57 -22.01 -0.22
N ARG A 35 -9.97 -22.47 0.89
CA ARG A 35 -10.21 -23.82 1.43
C ARG A 35 -11.65 -23.99 1.95
N GLU A 36 -12.18 -22.99 2.64
CA GLU A 36 -13.50 -23.08 3.29
C GLU A 36 -14.65 -22.84 2.33
N PHE A 37 -14.52 -21.88 1.42
CA PHE A 37 -15.59 -21.51 0.50
C PHE A 37 -15.42 -22.12 -0.91
N GLY A 38 -14.34 -22.85 -1.19
CA GLY A 38 -14.17 -23.64 -2.40
C GLY A 38 -13.97 -22.83 -3.69
N PHE A 39 -13.46 -21.60 -3.63
CA PHE A 39 -13.26 -20.78 -4.82
C PHE A 39 -11.79 -20.78 -5.32
N GLY A 40 -11.62 -20.61 -6.63
CA GLY A 40 -10.32 -20.59 -7.29
C GLY A 40 -9.58 -19.27 -7.20
N ALA A 41 -8.39 -19.24 -7.79
CA ALA A 41 -7.54 -18.06 -7.82
C ALA A 41 -8.14 -16.90 -8.66
N ASP A 42 -8.96 -17.21 -9.66
CA ASP A 42 -9.72 -16.26 -10.47
C ASP A 42 -10.68 -15.42 -9.61
N ILE A 43 -11.48 -16.06 -8.79
CA ILE A 43 -12.35 -15.39 -7.81
C ILE A 43 -11.53 -14.65 -6.77
N ALA A 44 -10.42 -15.23 -6.31
CA ALA A 44 -9.51 -14.56 -5.38
C ALA A 44 -8.96 -13.25 -5.95
N GLY A 45 -8.52 -13.28 -7.21
CA GLY A 45 -8.07 -12.09 -7.93
C GLY A 45 -9.18 -11.05 -8.12
N LEU A 46 -10.40 -11.50 -8.42
CA LEU A 46 -11.55 -10.62 -8.58
C LEU A 46 -11.90 -9.88 -7.26
N ILE A 47 -11.93 -10.60 -6.13
CA ILE A 47 -12.17 -10.02 -4.79
C ILE A 47 -11.08 -8.98 -4.42
N ALA A 48 -9.81 -9.27 -4.70
CA ALA A 48 -8.72 -8.31 -4.52
C ALA A 48 -8.90 -7.09 -5.42
N SER A 49 -9.20 -7.31 -6.70
CA SER A 49 -9.40 -6.25 -7.70
C SER A 49 -10.57 -5.34 -7.37
N ALA A 50 -11.65 -5.86 -6.78
CA ALA A 50 -12.77 -5.05 -6.30
C ALA A 50 -12.33 -4.01 -5.25
N ASN A 51 -11.45 -4.40 -4.33
CA ASN A 51 -10.88 -3.45 -3.35
C ASN A 51 -10.02 -2.39 -4.02
N PHE A 52 -9.18 -2.76 -4.97
CA PHE A 52 -8.33 -1.83 -5.71
C PHE A 52 -9.16 -0.88 -6.59
N ALA A 53 -10.23 -1.36 -7.21
CA ALA A 53 -11.18 -0.53 -7.97
C ALA A 53 -11.85 0.51 -7.05
N GLY A 54 -12.34 0.07 -5.90
CA GLY A 54 -12.88 0.98 -4.89
C GLY A 54 -11.88 2.03 -4.45
N TYR A 55 -10.62 1.62 -4.19
CA TYR A 55 -9.55 2.55 -3.84
C TYR A 55 -9.26 3.58 -4.94
N LEU A 56 -9.23 3.16 -6.20
CA LEU A 56 -9.08 4.07 -7.33
C LEU A 56 -10.20 5.12 -7.35
N VAL A 57 -11.45 4.68 -7.28
CA VAL A 57 -12.61 5.58 -7.24
C VAL A 57 -12.54 6.53 -6.03
N GLY A 58 -12.28 6.00 -4.84
CA GLY A 58 -12.16 6.79 -3.61
C GLY A 58 -11.02 7.79 -3.67
N SER A 59 -9.87 7.42 -4.25
CA SER A 59 -8.72 8.33 -4.39
C SER A 59 -9.00 9.49 -5.34
N LEU A 60 -9.69 9.25 -6.46
CA LEU A 60 -10.12 10.29 -7.39
C LEU A 60 -11.16 11.23 -6.75
N LEU A 61 -12.15 10.66 -6.06
CA LEU A 61 -13.17 11.43 -5.36
C LEU A 61 -12.63 12.23 -4.18
N SER A 62 -11.54 11.78 -3.55
CA SER A 62 -10.87 12.50 -2.45
C SER A 62 -10.37 13.89 -2.85
N SER A 63 -10.15 14.15 -4.14
CA SER A 63 -9.80 15.48 -4.64
C SER A 63 -10.85 16.53 -4.34
N PHE A 64 -12.13 16.15 -4.32
CA PHE A 64 -13.26 17.04 -4.00
C PHE A 64 -13.42 17.30 -2.50
N THR A 65 -12.78 16.50 -1.65
CA THR A 65 -12.85 16.60 -0.18
C THR A 65 -11.54 17.04 0.46
N SER A 66 -10.65 17.70 -0.30
CA SER A 66 -9.26 17.97 0.08
C SER A 66 -9.09 19.02 1.20
N HIS A 67 -10.11 19.78 1.57
CA HIS A 67 -9.99 20.92 2.49
C HIS A 67 -11.12 20.99 3.53
N GLY A 68 -10.81 21.62 4.68
CA GLY A 68 -11.76 22.03 5.70
C GLY A 68 -12.63 20.89 6.27
N LYS A 69 -13.91 21.20 6.50
CA LYS A 69 -14.89 20.26 7.08
C LYS A 69 -15.13 19.03 6.20
N ALA A 70 -15.05 19.18 4.86
CA ALA A 70 -15.25 18.08 3.92
C ALA A 70 -14.15 17.02 4.09
N ARG A 71 -12.88 17.41 4.27
CA ARG A 71 -11.76 16.51 4.53
C ARG A 71 -11.92 15.76 5.86
N LEU A 72 -12.34 16.46 6.91
CA LEU A 72 -12.58 15.82 8.22
C LEU A 72 -13.74 14.82 8.16
N MET A 73 -14.81 15.15 7.41
CA MET A 73 -15.92 14.22 7.19
C MET A 73 -15.49 13.02 6.37
N ALA A 74 -14.73 13.22 5.28
CA ALA A 74 -14.17 12.12 4.47
C ALA A 74 -13.28 11.18 5.30
N PHE A 75 -12.46 11.74 6.21
CA PHE A 75 -11.68 10.98 7.18
C PHE A 75 -12.57 10.12 8.08
N ARG A 76 -13.57 10.72 8.72
CA ARG A 76 -14.44 10.02 9.68
C ARG A 76 -15.28 8.93 9.02
N VAL A 77 -15.94 9.28 7.91
CA VAL A 77 -16.77 8.34 7.14
C VAL A 77 -15.91 7.22 6.56
N GLY A 78 -14.74 7.54 6.01
CA GLY A 78 -13.82 6.56 5.47
C GLY A 78 -13.32 5.59 6.54
N LEU A 79 -12.91 6.08 7.71
CA LEU A 79 -12.47 5.23 8.81
C LEU A 79 -13.60 4.33 9.31
N PHE A 80 -14.79 4.88 9.54
CA PHE A 80 -15.96 4.11 9.96
C PHE A 80 -16.33 3.03 8.93
N ALA A 81 -16.47 3.41 7.66
CA ALA A 81 -16.84 2.49 6.59
C ALA A 81 -15.79 1.37 6.39
N SER A 82 -14.49 1.69 6.52
CA SER A 82 -13.43 0.67 6.44
C SER A 82 -13.55 -0.36 7.56
N VAL A 83 -13.80 0.07 8.80
CA VAL A 83 -13.98 -0.83 9.95
C VAL A 83 -15.27 -1.64 9.81
N ALA A 84 -16.38 -0.98 9.44
CA ALA A 84 -17.66 -1.64 9.25
C ALA A 84 -17.60 -2.72 8.16
N THR A 85 -16.97 -2.41 7.02
CA THR A 85 -16.81 -3.40 5.94
C THR A 85 -15.91 -4.57 6.34
N THR A 86 -14.90 -4.34 7.19
CA THR A 86 -14.05 -5.42 7.74
C THR A 86 -14.88 -6.38 8.60
N LEU A 87 -15.78 -5.87 9.47
CA LEU A 87 -16.70 -6.68 10.24
C LEU A 87 -17.69 -7.44 9.34
N LEU A 88 -18.30 -6.74 8.38
CA LEU A 88 -19.31 -7.31 7.49
C LEU A 88 -18.72 -8.39 6.55
N MET A 89 -17.42 -8.37 6.25
CA MET A 89 -16.76 -9.47 5.52
C MET A 89 -16.90 -10.81 6.24
N GLY A 90 -16.86 -10.83 7.57
CA GLY A 90 -17.07 -12.05 8.35
C GLY A 90 -18.54 -12.48 8.50
N MET A 91 -19.46 -11.65 8.02
CA MET A 91 -20.91 -11.94 8.03
C MET A 91 -21.46 -12.30 6.64
N SER A 92 -20.60 -12.35 5.63
CA SER A 92 -20.95 -12.65 4.24
C SER A 92 -20.24 -13.92 3.79
N ASP A 93 -20.97 -14.81 3.15
CA ASP A 93 -20.49 -16.06 2.54
C ASP A 93 -20.70 -16.08 1.01
N GLU A 94 -21.28 -15.00 0.46
CA GLU A 94 -21.57 -14.87 -0.97
C GLU A 94 -20.56 -13.98 -1.69
N LEU A 95 -20.19 -14.36 -2.92
CA LEU A 95 -19.27 -13.61 -3.78
C LEU A 95 -19.73 -12.15 -3.99
N ALA A 96 -21.02 -11.93 -4.27
CA ALA A 96 -21.54 -10.59 -4.49
C ALA A 96 -21.35 -9.68 -3.25
N GLY A 97 -21.60 -10.23 -2.05
CA GLY A 97 -21.36 -9.56 -0.79
C GLY A 97 -19.88 -9.18 -0.62
N TRP A 98 -18.97 -10.11 -0.84
CA TRP A 98 -17.52 -9.83 -0.77
C TRP A 98 -17.09 -8.78 -1.76
N LEU A 99 -17.54 -8.82 -3.02
CA LEU A 99 -17.17 -7.82 -4.04
C LEU A 99 -17.62 -6.42 -3.65
N ILE A 100 -18.86 -6.26 -3.19
CA ILE A 100 -19.41 -4.98 -2.75
C ILE A 100 -18.65 -4.46 -1.53
N LEU A 101 -18.49 -5.31 -0.51
CA LEU A 101 -17.79 -4.94 0.72
C LEU A 101 -16.32 -4.54 0.46
N ARG A 102 -15.64 -5.28 -0.41
CA ARG A 102 -14.25 -4.97 -0.81
C ARG A 102 -14.15 -3.66 -1.59
N ALA A 103 -15.09 -3.40 -2.50
CA ALA A 103 -15.13 -2.14 -3.23
C ALA A 103 -15.37 -0.93 -2.28
N ILE A 104 -16.32 -1.06 -1.37
CA ILE A 104 -16.60 -0.02 -0.36
C ILE A 104 -15.38 0.16 0.57
N SER A 105 -14.78 -0.94 1.06
CA SER A 105 -13.56 -0.91 1.88
C SER A 105 -12.41 -0.20 1.18
N GLY A 106 -12.22 -0.47 -0.12
CA GLY A 106 -11.22 0.21 -0.93
C GLY A 106 -11.41 1.72 -0.98
N ALA A 107 -12.63 2.17 -1.33
CA ALA A 107 -12.97 3.59 -1.37
C ALA A 107 -12.83 4.25 0.02
N ALA A 108 -13.31 3.58 1.06
CA ALA A 108 -13.21 4.03 2.44
C ALA A 108 -11.75 4.22 2.89
N SER A 109 -10.89 3.24 2.56
CA SER A 109 -9.45 3.32 2.88
C SER A 109 -8.77 4.49 2.18
N ALA A 110 -9.13 4.78 0.92
CA ALA A 110 -8.61 5.94 0.20
C ALA A 110 -9.02 7.27 0.87
N PHE A 111 -10.30 7.44 1.19
CA PHE A 111 -10.79 8.64 1.87
C PHE A 111 -10.10 8.85 3.23
N ALA A 112 -10.02 7.81 4.06
CA ALA A 112 -9.41 7.92 5.38
C ALA A 112 -7.90 8.19 5.29
N MET A 113 -7.16 7.44 4.46
CA MET A 113 -5.70 7.59 4.31
C MET A 113 -5.33 8.96 3.74
N ILE A 114 -5.94 9.38 2.62
CA ILE A 114 -5.61 10.64 1.96
C ILE A 114 -5.94 11.82 2.88
N SER A 115 -7.08 11.75 3.59
CA SER A 115 -7.47 12.80 4.52
C SER A 115 -6.55 12.87 5.74
N ALA A 116 -6.23 11.73 6.38
CA ALA A 116 -5.36 11.68 7.54
C ALA A 116 -3.92 12.13 7.20
N ALA A 117 -3.36 11.61 6.08
CA ALA A 117 -2.04 11.99 5.61
C ALA A 117 -1.99 13.48 5.22
N GLY A 118 -3.03 14.00 4.55
CA GLY A 118 -3.13 15.39 4.15
C GLY A 118 -3.24 16.35 5.34
N MET A 119 -4.07 16.04 6.35
CA MET A 119 -4.16 16.83 7.59
C MET A 119 -2.82 16.81 8.34
N THR A 120 -2.17 15.65 8.41
CA THR A 120 -0.87 15.53 9.08
C THR A 120 0.23 16.28 8.34
N ALA A 121 0.29 16.17 7.01
CA ALA A 121 1.26 16.91 6.19
C ALA A 121 1.11 18.42 6.35
N GLU A 122 -0.12 18.93 6.32
CA GLU A 122 -0.42 20.36 6.54
C GLU A 122 0.01 20.82 7.94
N ALA A 123 -0.30 20.02 8.98
CA ALA A 123 0.10 20.34 10.34
C ALA A 123 1.63 20.34 10.52
N LEU A 124 2.34 19.37 9.93
CA LEU A 124 3.79 19.27 10.00
C LEU A 124 4.48 20.39 9.21
N SER A 125 3.91 20.85 8.10
CA SER A 125 4.46 21.95 7.31
C SER A 125 4.43 23.28 8.06
N ARG A 126 3.51 23.47 9.01
CA ARG A 126 3.43 24.67 9.85
C ARG A 126 4.58 24.78 10.87
N ILE A 127 5.27 23.69 11.14
CA ILE A 127 6.36 23.58 12.12
C ILE A 127 7.69 23.13 11.49
N ASP A 128 7.79 23.13 10.14
CA ASP A 128 8.97 22.69 9.37
C ASP A 128 9.43 21.24 9.67
N GLU A 129 8.49 20.34 10.03
CA GLU A 129 8.77 18.94 10.38
C GLU A 129 8.17 17.93 9.37
N GLU A 130 7.96 18.32 8.10
CA GLU A 130 7.29 17.48 7.08
C GLU A 130 7.98 16.12 6.87
N GLY A 131 9.30 16.00 7.12
CA GLY A 131 10.03 14.73 7.06
C GLY A 131 9.48 13.66 8.00
N ARG A 132 8.75 14.06 9.05
CA ARG A 132 8.11 13.13 9.99
C ARG A 132 6.86 12.47 9.41
N LEU A 133 6.34 12.92 8.25
CA LEU A 133 5.21 12.27 7.59
C LEU A 133 5.52 10.80 7.24
N ALA A 134 6.78 10.47 6.96
CA ALA A 134 7.20 9.10 6.71
C ALA A 134 6.86 8.11 7.84
N TRP A 135 6.80 8.58 9.09
CA TRP A 135 6.40 7.76 10.25
C TRP A 135 4.95 7.32 10.18
N VAL A 136 4.06 8.14 9.60
CA VAL A 136 2.64 7.82 9.45
C VAL A 136 2.45 6.57 8.59
N PHE A 137 3.25 6.42 7.54
CA PHE A 137 3.18 5.25 6.65
C PHE A 137 3.68 3.96 7.32
N GLY A 138 4.48 4.05 8.38
CA GLY A 138 4.80 2.91 9.23
C GLY A 138 3.57 2.25 9.84
N GLY A 139 2.47 3.00 10.00
CA GLY A 139 1.17 2.46 10.40
C GLY A 139 0.66 1.36 9.47
N VAL A 140 0.87 1.48 8.16
CA VAL A 140 0.47 0.42 7.20
C VAL A 140 1.21 -0.88 7.51
N GLY A 141 2.55 -0.80 7.66
CA GLY A 141 3.38 -1.96 7.98
C GLY A 141 3.00 -2.59 9.32
N SER A 142 2.75 -1.78 10.36
CA SER A 142 2.31 -2.29 11.67
C SER A 142 0.95 -3.00 11.58
N GLY A 143 0.00 -2.45 10.83
CA GLY A 143 -1.30 -3.07 10.63
C GLY A 143 -1.21 -4.40 9.87
N ILE A 144 -0.35 -4.49 8.84
CA ILE A 144 -0.04 -5.73 8.12
C ILE A 144 0.56 -6.76 9.07
N ALA A 145 1.58 -6.39 9.86
CA ALA A 145 2.23 -7.32 10.78
C ALA A 145 1.27 -7.83 11.87
N VAL A 146 0.50 -6.94 12.49
CA VAL A 146 -0.46 -7.30 13.55
C VAL A 146 -1.59 -8.18 12.99
N SER A 147 -2.16 -7.82 11.83
CA SER A 147 -3.20 -8.65 11.20
C SER A 147 -2.67 -10.02 10.78
N GLY A 148 -1.44 -10.08 10.27
CA GLY A 148 -0.76 -11.35 9.97
C GLY A 148 -0.55 -12.21 11.22
N LEU A 149 -0.13 -11.60 12.34
CA LEU A 149 0.01 -12.31 13.63
C LEU A 149 -1.32 -12.87 14.12
N ILE A 150 -2.41 -12.07 14.07
CA ILE A 150 -3.73 -12.54 14.50
C ILE A 150 -4.19 -13.72 13.65
N VAL A 151 -4.00 -13.66 12.33
CA VAL A 151 -4.34 -14.77 11.44
C VAL A 151 -3.47 -15.99 11.73
N HIS A 152 -2.14 -15.82 11.91
CA HIS A 152 -1.23 -16.93 12.21
C HIS A 152 -1.65 -17.71 13.46
N PHE A 153 -1.95 -17.01 14.57
CA PHE A 153 -2.37 -17.67 15.81
C PHE A 153 -3.82 -18.14 15.79
N GLY A 154 -4.64 -17.60 14.91
CA GLY A 154 -6.06 -17.91 14.84
C GLY A 154 -6.43 -19.00 13.84
N VAL A 155 -5.62 -19.24 12.80
CA VAL A 155 -5.97 -20.11 11.66
C VAL A 155 -6.22 -21.59 12.04
N ASP A 156 -5.65 -22.06 13.14
CA ASP A 156 -5.83 -23.42 13.66
C ASP A 156 -7.05 -23.56 14.57
N HIS A 157 -7.68 -22.44 14.96
CA HIS A 157 -8.75 -22.41 15.97
C HIS A 157 -10.04 -21.74 15.48
N LEU A 158 -9.95 -20.90 14.45
CA LEU A 158 -11.05 -20.07 13.95
C LEU A 158 -11.18 -20.20 12.43
N ASP A 159 -12.40 -20.15 11.95
CA ASP A 159 -12.71 -20.06 10.53
C ASP A 159 -12.44 -18.64 9.98
N ALA A 160 -12.49 -18.49 8.66
CA ALA A 160 -12.24 -17.23 7.99
C ALA A 160 -13.20 -16.13 8.44
N SER A 161 -14.48 -16.47 8.61
CA SER A 161 -15.52 -15.54 9.07
C SER A 161 -15.22 -15.02 10.47
N SER A 162 -14.90 -15.91 11.40
CA SER A 162 -14.53 -15.56 12.78
C SER A 162 -13.27 -14.69 12.85
N LEU A 163 -12.27 -14.95 11.99
CA LEU A 163 -11.07 -14.12 11.91
C LEU A 163 -11.36 -12.73 11.37
N TRP A 164 -12.22 -12.59 10.35
CA TRP A 164 -12.69 -11.29 9.89
C TRP A 164 -13.41 -10.52 11.00
N LEU A 165 -14.32 -11.19 11.75
CA LEU A 165 -15.05 -10.60 12.87
C LEU A 165 -14.10 -10.19 14.01
N LEU A 166 -13.14 -11.05 14.38
CA LEU A 166 -12.17 -10.75 15.45
C LEU A 166 -11.33 -9.52 15.12
N VAL A 167 -10.73 -9.48 13.92
CA VAL A 167 -9.89 -8.33 13.51
C VAL A 167 -10.74 -7.07 13.32
N GLY A 168 -11.96 -7.23 12.81
CA GLY A 168 -12.93 -6.14 12.70
C GLY A 168 -13.34 -5.58 14.06
N ALA A 169 -13.58 -6.43 15.08
CA ALA A 169 -13.91 -6.01 16.43
C ALA A 169 -12.74 -5.28 17.11
N ILE A 170 -11.51 -5.77 16.95
CA ILE A 170 -10.31 -5.08 17.43
C ILE A 170 -10.18 -3.71 16.75
N SER A 171 -10.43 -3.64 15.45
CA SER A 171 -10.40 -2.39 14.69
C SER A 171 -11.48 -1.41 15.16
N ALA A 172 -12.69 -1.91 15.46
CA ALA A 172 -13.78 -1.11 16.02
C ALA A 172 -13.43 -0.55 17.39
N ALA A 173 -12.79 -1.33 18.26
CA ALA A 173 -12.32 -0.89 19.57
C ALA A 173 -11.21 0.19 19.49
N LEU A 174 -10.34 0.12 18.47
CA LEU A 174 -9.25 1.08 18.26
C LEU A 174 -9.68 2.34 17.49
N MET A 175 -10.78 2.27 16.75
CA MET A 175 -11.30 3.39 15.94
C MET A 175 -11.56 4.67 16.75
N PRO A 176 -12.20 4.66 17.93
CA PRO A 176 -12.39 5.87 18.72
C PRO A 176 -11.08 6.54 19.13
N ILE A 177 -10.04 5.75 19.38
CA ILE A 177 -8.69 6.24 19.70
C ILE A 177 -8.11 6.99 18.49
N ALA A 178 -8.18 6.41 17.29
CA ALA A 178 -7.73 7.06 16.07
C ALA A 178 -8.48 8.38 15.82
N LEU A 179 -9.81 8.38 15.95
CA LEU A 179 -10.65 9.57 15.81
C LEU A 179 -10.28 10.66 16.84
N ALA A 180 -10.05 10.30 18.09
CA ALA A 180 -9.68 11.25 19.15
C ALA A 180 -8.29 11.83 18.97
N LEU A 181 -7.35 11.06 18.40
CA LEU A 181 -5.96 11.48 18.21
C LEU A 181 -5.79 12.40 16.99
N VAL A 182 -6.50 12.14 15.87
CA VAL A 182 -6.41 12.93 14.64
C VAL A 182 -7.21 14.24 14.72
N GLY A 183 -8.21 14.36 15.54
CA GLY A 183 -9.17 15.47 15.70
C GLY A 183 -8.76 16.84 15.10
N ASP A 184 -9.72 17.75 14.95
CA ASP A 184 -9.60 19.06 14.27
C ASP A 184 -8.70 20.05 15.08
N ARG A 185 -7.42 19.72 15.27
CA ARG A 185 -6.47 20.56 16.00
C ARG A 185 -5.43 21.12 15.06
N GLN A 186 -5.51 22.44 14.85
CA GLN A 186 -4.44 23.17 14.19
C GLN A 186 -3.22 23.25 15.12
N LEU A 187 -2.06 22.78 14.65
CA LEU A 187 -0.80 23.08 15.35
C LEU A 187 -0.50 24.57 15.23
N PRO A 188 0.02 25.21 16.28
CA PRO A 188 0.41 26.61 16.23
C PRO A 188 1.47 26.82 15.14
N ARG A 189 1.32 27.89 14.35
CA ARG A 189 2.27 28.25 13.32
C ARG A 189 3.57 28.70 13.96
N ARG A 190 4.67 28.09 13.59
CA ARG A 190 5.98 28.52 14.01
C ARG A 190 6.47 29.57 12.99
N ASP A 191 6.63 30.82 13.45
CA ASP A 191 7.23 31.89 12.63
C ASP A 191 8.75 31.66 12.55
N THR A 192 9.15 30.67 11.80
CA THR A 192 10.58 30.38 11.58
C THR A 192 10.95 30.70 10.13
N ILE A 193 11.74 31.74 9.95
CA ILE A 193 12.29 32.20 8.65
C ILE A 193 13.48 31.31 8.20
N ALA A 194 13.55 30.09 8.63
CA ALA A 194 14.59 29.17 8.18
C ALA A 194 14.09 28.32 6.99
N LYS A 195 14.21 28.85 5.78
CA LYS A 195 14.20 28.02 4.56
C LYS A 195 15.35 27.03 4.62
N ARG A 196 15.14 25.88 5.24
CA ARG A 196 16.04 24.75 5.08
C ARG A 196 16.00 24.40 3.59
N ILE A 197 17.14 24.55 2.89
CA ILE A 197 17.30 24.15 1.49
C ILE A 197 17.12 22.61 1.45
N ARG A 198 15.87 22.18 1.34
CA ARG A 198 15.55 20.79 1.11
C ARG A 198 15.95 20.47 -0.32
N ARG A 199 16.65 19.37 -0.56
CA ARG A 199 16.81 18.84 -1.91
C ARG A 199 15.43 18.53 -2.45
N VAL A 200 14.88 19.45 -3.23
CA VAL A 200 13.59 19.29 -3.87
C VAL A 200 13.74 18.18 -4.91
N ALA A 201 12.81 17.23 -4.94
CA ALA A 201 12.76 16.24 -5.99
C ALA A 201 12.74 16.95 -7.35
N ARG A 202 13.71 16.67 -8.21
CA ARG A 202 13.73 17.24 -9.56
C ARG A 202 12.71 16.48 -10.40
N PRO A 203 11.73 17.15 -11.00
CA PRO A 203 10.71 16.49 -11.81
C PRO A 203 11.32 15.67 -12.94
N LEU A 204 10.67 14.55 -13.27
CA LEU A 204 10.98 13.72 -14.42
C LEU A 204 9.98 13.97 -15.56
N PRO A 205 10.31 13.58 -16.81
CA PRO A 205 9.36 13.52 -17.91
C PRO A 205 8.12 12.71 -17.52
N PHE A 206 6.94 13.27 -17.78
CA PHE A 206 5.70 12.77 -17.20
C PHE A 206 5.31 11.37 -17.69
N TRP A 207 5.31 11.15 -19.01
CA TRP A 207 4.80 9.90 -19.60
C TRP A 207 5.63 8.66 -19.24
N PRO A 208 6.98 8.68 -19.29
CA PRO A 208 7.77 7.56 -18.78
C PRO A 208 7.55 7.31 -17.28
N LEU A 209 7.37 8.36 -16.48
CA LEU A 209 7.07 8.21 -15.06
C LEU A 209 5.66 7.64 -14.83
N PHE A 210 4.69 8.00 -15.67
CA PHE A 210 3.35 7.44 -15.66
C PHE A 210 3.37 5.93 -15.96
N VAL A 211 4.09 5.51 -17.01
CA VAL A 211 4.28 4.09 -17.34
C VAL A 211 4.94 3.35 -16.18
N ASN A 212 6.04 3.91 -15.65
CA ASN A 212 6.73 3.36 -14.48
C ASN A 212 5.76 3.11 -13.31
N TYR A 213 4.97 4.12 -12.94
CA TYR A 213 4.10 4.03 -11.77
C TYR A 213 2.85 3.15 -12.01
N THR A 214 2.36 3.06 -13.25
CA THR A 214 1.31 2.10 -13.63
C THR A 214 1.81 0.66 -13.52
N CYS A 215 3.04 0.39 -13.99
CA CYS A 215 3.70 -0.91 -13.86
C CYS A 215 3.90 -1.29 -12.39
N GLU A 216 4.24 -0.33 -11.52
CA GLU A 216 4.31 -0.56 -10.08
C GLU A 216 2.97 -1.02 -9.54
N GLY A 217 1.89 -0.28 -9.84
CA GLY A 217 0.55 -0.66 -9.42
C GLY A 217 0.20 -2.10 -9.77
N LEU A 218 0.52 -2.51 -11.01
CA LEU A 218 0.24 -3.86 -11.50
C LEU A 218 1.13 -4.91 -10.81
N GLY A 219 2.44 -4.71 -10.81
CA GLY A 219 3.38 -5.72 -10.33
C GLY A 219 3.28 -5.96 -8.82
N TYR A 220 3.24 -4.89 -8.01
CA TYR A 220 3.18 -5.06 -6.56
C TYR A 220 1.86 -5.69 -6.10
N SER A 221 0.72 -5.39 -6.77
CA SER A 221 -0.59 -5.88 -6.36
C SER A 221 -0.75 -7.40 -6.56
N VAL A 222 -0.09 -7.97 -7.56
CA VAL A 222 -0.02 -9.42 -7.77
C VAL A 222 0.68 -10.09 -6.60
N PHE A 223 1.87 -9.61 -6.25
CA PHE A 223 2.62 -10.14 -5.11
C PHE A 223 1.84 -9.98 -3.81
N ALA A 224 1.34 -8.77 -3.53
CA ALA A 224 0.57 -8.48 -2.33
C ALA A 224 -0.69 -9.34 -2.18
N THR A 225 -1.28 -9.81 -3.26
CA THR A 225 -2.46 -10.67 -3.23
C THR A 225 -2.10 -12.14 -3.01
N PHE A 226 -1.09 -12.65 -3.72
CA PHE A 226 -0.89 -14.09 -3.88
C PHE A 226 0.34 -14.67 -3.20
N ILE A 227 1.22 -13.86 -2.57
CA ILE A 227 2.46 -14.39 -1.98
C ILE A 227 2.21 -15.46 -0.90
N VAL A 228 1.22 -15.26 -0.03
CA VAL A 228 0.88 -16.22 1.02
C VAL A 228 0.35 -17.52 0.39
N ALA A 229 -0.52 -17.41 -0.60
CA ALA A 229 -1.04 -18.56 -1.33
C ALA A 229 0.07 -19.31 -2.09
N LEU A 230 0.99 -18.59 -2.75
CA LEU A 230 2.17 -19.18 -3.40
C LEU A 230 2.99 -20.00 -2.41
N ILE A 231 3.34 -19.45 -1.26
CA ILE A 231 4.20 -20.14 -0.28
C ILE A 231 3.47 -21.32 0.34
N LYS A 232 2.17 -21.18 0.67
CA LYS A 232 1.36 -22.30 1.20
C LYS A 232 1.14 -23.43 0.20
N ALA A 233 1.21 -23.15 -1.10
CA ALA A 233 1.09 -24.16 -2.14
C ALA A 233 2.40 -24.94 -2.42
N ARG A 234 3.53 -24.57 -1.77
CA ARG A 234 4.83 -25.19 -2.02
C ARG A 234 5.21 -26.20 -0.95
N PRO A 235 5.42 -27.48 -1.34
CA PRO A 235 5.83 -28.54 -0.41
C PRO A 235 7.14 -28.20 0.31
N GLY A 236 7.16 -28.38 1.63
CA GLY A 236 8.35 -28.18 2.47
C GLY A 236 8.58 -26.76 3.00
N ILE A 237 7.80 -25.76 2.52
CA ILE A 237 7.87 -24.38 3.03
C ILE A 237 6.49 -23.80 3.38
N GLU A 238 5.43 -24.60 3.38
CA GLU A 238 4.03 -24.21 3.61
C GLU A 238 3.86 -23.41 4.89
N ALA A 239 4.54 -23.86 5.96
CA ALA A 239 4.48 -23.22 7.27
C ALA A 239 4.99 -21.77 7.26
N LEU A 240 5.87 -21.41 6.31
CA LEU A 240 6.34 -20.03 6.16
C LEU A 240 5.27 -19.09 5.61
N GLY A 241 4.24 -19.60 4.94
CA GLY A 241 3.14 -18.80 4.41
C GLY A 241 2.51 -17.91 5.47
N ASP A 242 2.41 -18.38 6.70
CA ASP A 242 1.85 -17.60 7.81
C ASP A 242 2.80 -16.48 8.29
N PHE A 243 4.11 -16.69 8.17
CA PHE A 243 5.12 -15.71 8.60
C PHE A 243 5.47 -14.69 7.52
N VAL A 244 5.39 -15.05 6.24
CA VAL A 244 5.77 -14.18 5.12
C VAL A 244 5.07 -12.83 5.21
N TRP A 245 3.77 -12.82 5.51
CA TRP A 245 3.01 -11.57 5.58
C TRP A 245 3.36 -10.73 6.82
N ILE A 246 3.67 -11.36 7.94
CA ILE A 246 4.19 -10.70 9.13
C ILE A 246 5.51 -10.00 8.82
N ILE A 247 6.43 -10.69 8.12
CA ILE A 247 7.73 -10.15 7.72
C ILE A 247 7.55 -8.97 6.76
N VAL A 248 6.63 -9.06 5.79
CA VAL A 248 6.27 -7.93 4.91
C VAL A 248 5.86 -6.71 5.73
N GLY A 249 5.00 -6.89 6.72
CA GLY A 249 4.55 -5.81 7.60
C GLY A 249 5.68 -5.19 8.43
N LEU A 250 6.52 -6.03 9.05
CA LEU A 250 7.67 -5.59 9.84
C LEU A 250 8.69 -4.82 9.00
N ALA A 251 8.99 -5.29 7.78
CA ALA A 251 9.88 -4.60 6.85
C ALA A 251 9.26 -3.28 6.33
N GLY A 252 7.94 -3.27 6.14
CA GLY A 252 7.18 -2.08 5.71
C GLY A 252 7.18 -0.95 6.74
N LEU A 253 7.24 -1.27 8.03
CA LEU A 253 7.18 -0.31 9.13
C LEU A 253 8.25 0.80 9.03
N PRO A 254 9.55 0.50 8.91
CA PRO A 254 10.60 1.51 8.76
C PRO A 254 10.83 1.97 7.31
N SER A 255 10.23 1.31 6.31
CA SER A 255 10.60 1.43 4.90
C SER A 255 10.57 2.87 4.40
N CYS A 256 9.48 3.59 4.58
CA CYS A 256 9.33 4.97 4.12
C CYS A 256 10.37 5.91 4.73
N LEU A 257 10.71 5.71 6.01
CA LEU A 257 11.73 6.52 6.69
C LEU A 257 13.14 6.25 6.14
N ILE A 258 13.48 4.98 5.93
CA ILE A 258 14.78 4.56 5.39
C ILE A 258 14.97 5.13 3.99
N TRP A 259 13.98 4.93 3.10
CA TRP A 259 14.08 5.36 1.72
C TRP A 259 14.04 6.89 1.56
N MET A 260 13.28 7.61 2.39
CA MET A 260 13.31 9.06 2.38
C MET A 260 14.69 9.62 2.79
N ARG A 261 15.30 9.04 3.84
CA ARG A 261 16.68 9.42 4.23
C ARG A 261 17.70 9.08 3.15
N LEU A 262 17.55 7.94 2.49
CA LEU A 262 18.39 7.55 1.37
C LEU A 262 18.21 8.51 0.19
N ALA A 263 16.96 8.87 -0.16
CA ALA A 263 16.66 9.84 -1.22
C ALA A 263 17.24 11.24 -0.95
N GLU A 264 17.35 11.65 0.30
CA GLU A 264 18.05 12.90 0.68
C GLU A 264 19.54 12.84 0.38
N ARG A 265 20.17 11.65 0.41
CA ARG A 265 21.61 11.46 0.17
C ARG A 265 21.93 11.27 -1.31
N ILE A 266 21.23 10.33 -1.98
CA ILE A 266 21.54 9.91 -3.36
C ILE A 266 20.60 10.53 -4.42
N GLY A 267 19.55 11.23 -3.99
CA GLY A 267 18.52 11.80 -4.86
C GLY A 267 17.31 10.88 -5.05
N PHE A 268 16.13 11.51 -5.24
CA PHE A 268 14.84 10.79 -5.35
C PHE A 268 14.79 9.78 -6.51
N SER A 269 15.29 10.17 -7.68
CA SER A 269 15.24 9.30 -8.86
C SER A 269 16.12 8.05 -8.69
N THR A 270 17.32 8.21 -8.13
CA THR A 270 18.25 7.11 -7.86
C THR A 270 17.70 6.19 -6.77
N ALA A 271 17.19 6.76 -5.67
CA ALA A 271 16.57 5.98 -4.62
C ALA A 271 15.37 5.18 -5.13
N LEU A 272 14.53 5.79 -6.00
CA LEU A 272 13.41 5.10 -6.63
C LEU A 272 13.89 3.92 -7.51
N ALA A 273 14.93 4.11 -8.32
CA ALA A 273 15.48 3.03 -9.14
C ALA A 273 16.03 1.88 -8.29
N CYS A 274 16.75 2.18 -7.19
CA CYS A 274 17.23 1.16 -6.25
C CYS A 274 16.07 0.42 -5.57
N ALA A 275 15.00 1.11 -5.19
CA ALA A 275 13.81 0.47 -4.62
C ALA A 275 13.14 -0.48 -5.62
N TYR A 276 13.04 -0.09 -6.89
CA TYR A 276 12.53 -0.97 -7.95
C TYR A 276 13.38 -2.22 -8.13
N VAL A 277 14.71 -2.10 -8.19
CA VAL A 277 15.61 -3.26 -8.29
C VAL A 277 15.39 -4.21 -7.11
N ALA A 278 15.34 -3.68 -5.88
CA ALA A 278 15.08 -4.49 -4.69
C ALA A 278 13.72 -5.17 -4.74
N GLN A 279 12.67 -4.49 -5.21
CA GLN A 279 11.34 -5.06 -5.32
C GLN A 279 11.25 -6.13 -6.40
N ILE A 280 11.86 -5.92 -7.58
CA ILE A 280 11.91 -6.92 -8.66
C ILE A 280 12.58 -8.21 -8.16
N VAL A 281 13.72 -8.08 -7.48
CA VAL A 281 14.39 -9.21 -6.86
C VAL A 281 13.47 -9.89 -5.84
N GLY A 282 12.83 -9.11 -4.96
CA GLY A 282 11.90 -9.64 -3.95
C GLY A 282 10.73 -10.40 -4.55
N VAL A 283 10.18 -9.93 -5.67
CA VAL A 283 9.05 -10.60 -6.35
C VAL A 283 9.48 -11.86 -7.09
N ALA A 284 10.65 -11.85 -7.75
CA ALA A 284 11.13 -12.99 -8.51
C ALA A 284 11.72 -14.11 -7.63
N LEU A 285 12.35 -13.75 -6.51
CA LEU A 285 13.14 -14.65 -5.69
C LEU A 285 12.38 -15.90 -5.20
N PRO A 286 11.14 -15.80 -4.66
CA PRO A 286 10.42 -16.98 -4.15
C PRO A 286 9.95 -17.91 -5.26
N VAL A 287 10.01 -17.48 -6.52
CA VAL A 287 9.70 -18.34 -7.67
C VAL A 287 10.94 -19.05 -8.20
N LEU A 288 12.07 -18.32 -8.24
CA LEU A 288 13.32 -18.85 -8.78
C LEU A 288 14.01 -19.83 -7.81
N PHE A 289 13.75 -19.70 -6.51
CA PHE A 289 14.40 -20.51 -5.47
C PHE A 289 13.37 -21.00 -4.47
N GLU A 290 13.16 -22.32 -4.42
CA GLU A 290 12.24 -22.99 -3.48
C GLU A 290 12.87 -23.21 -2.10
N ALA A 291 13.52 -22.18 -1.58
CA ALA A 291 14.21 -22.24 -0.30
C ALA A 291 13.52 -21.32 0.74
N PRO A 292 13.43 -21.74 2.00
CA PRO A 292 12.86 -20.92 3.07
C PRO A 292 13.47 -19.51 3.13
N ILE A 293 14.78 -19.40 2.98
CA ILE A 293 15.49 -18.13 3.02
C ILE A 293 15.08 -17.19 1.86
N ALA A 294 14.76 -17.74 0.69
CA ALA A 294 14.31 -16.97 -0.46
C ALA A 294 12.94 -16.31 -0.17
N ALA A 295 12.01 -17.02 0.46
CA ALA A 295 10.72 -16.48 0.88
C ALA A 295 10.87 -15.36 1.92
N VAL A 296 11.78 -15.52 2.89
CA VAL A 296 12.07 -14.51 3.91
C VAL A 296 12.68 -13.25 3.28
N ILE A 297 13.70 -13.42 2.42
CA ILE A 297 14.33 -12.27 1.73
C ILE A 297 13.32 -11.57 0.82
N ALA A 298 12.49 -12.33 0.10
CA ALA A 298 11.41 -11.78 -0.72
C ALA A 298 10.45 -10.89 0.09
N ALA A 299 10.00 -11.36 1.25
CA ALA A 299 9.13 -10.63 2.14
C ALA A 299 9.79 -9.33 2.67
N ILE A 300 11.07 -9.37 3.02
CA ILE A 300 11.83 -8.19 3.47
C ILE A 300 11.97 -7.18 2.34
N LEU A 301 12.38 -7.62 1.15
CA LEU A 301 12.59 -6.74 -0.01
C LEU A 301 11.27 -6.11 -0.47
N PHE A 302 10.21 -6.89 -0.59
CA PHE A 302 8.91 -6.39 -0.98
C PHE A 302 8.34 -5.45 0.09
N GLY A 303 8.26 -5.87 1.35
CA GLY A 303 7.76 -5.05 2.45
C GLY A 303 8.56 -3.76 2.62
N GLY A 304 9.88 -3.84 2.45
CA GLY A 304 10.80 -2.70 2.53
C GLY A 304 10.68 -1.71 1.38
N THR A 305 9.93 -1.97 0.30
CA THR A 305 9.96 -1.14 -0.92
C THR A 305 8.59 -0.63 -1.37
N PHE A 306 7.52 -1.42 -1.31
CA PHE A 306 6.24 -1.09 -1.97
C PHE A 306 5.60 0.23 -1.51
N LEU A 307 5.66 0.55 -0.21
CA LEU A 307 5.19 1.85 0.30
C LEU A 307 6.13 2.99 -0.09
N ALA A 308 7.43 2.71 -0.05
CA ALA A 308 8.44 3.70 -0.32
C ALA A 308 8.46 4.14 -1.80
N ILE A 309 8.24 3.22 -2.73
CA ILE A 309 8.15 3.54 -4.17
C ILE A 309 7.04 4.56 -4.42
N THR A 310 5.86 4.35 -3.82
CA THR A 310 4.76 5.32 -3.91
C THR A 310 5.16 6.70 -3.37
N LEU A 311 5.80 6.73 -2.20
CA LEU A 311 6.22 7.98 -1.56
C LEU A 311 7.32 8.71 -2.36
N LEU A 312 8.23 7.97 -3.01
CA LEU A 312 9.31 8.53 -3.82
C LEU A 312 8.84 9.01 -5.20
N THR A 313 7.84 8.36 -5.80
CA THR A 313 7.36 8.67 -7.15
C THR A 313 6.58 9.97 -7.22
N LEU A 314 5.66 10.21 -6.27
CA LEU A 314 4.73 11.33 -6.33
C LEU A 314 5.41 12.72 -6.42
N PRO A 315 6.50 13.01 -5.67
CA PRO A 315 7.22 14.28 -5.80
C PRO A 315 7.86 14.49 -7.17
N LEU A 316 8.23 13.41 -7.88
CA LEU A 316 8.87 13.46 -9.20
C LEU A 316 7.89 13.88 -10.30
N GLY A 317 6.58 13.63 -10.12
CA GLY A 317 5.52 13.95 -11.08
C GLY A 317 4.85 15.33 -10.88
N ARG A 318 5.22 16.11 -9.86
CA ARG A 318 4.49 17.34 -9.44
C ARG A 318 4.34 18.41 -10.53
N LYS A 319 5.22 18.51 -11.51
CA LYS A 319 5.18 19.52 -12.58
C LYS A 319 4.49 19.04 -13.87
N GLY A 320 4.00 17.82 -13.92
CA GLY A 320 3.36 17.26 -15.10
C GLY A 320 1.93 17.79 -15.30
N LEU A 321 1.51 17.98 -16.54
CA LEU A 321 0.12 18.26 -16.97
C LEU A 321 -0.55 19.43 -16.22
N GLY A 322 0.16 20.55 -16.02
CA GLY A 322 -0.44 21.76 -15.45
C GLY A 322 -1.06 21.55 -14.06
N GLY A 323 -0.45 20.73 -13.21
CA GLY A 323 -0.94 20.44 -11.84
C GLY A 323 -1.87 19.23 -11.74
N ARG A 324 -2.37 18.65 -12.84
CA ARG A 324 -3.17 17.41 -12.87
C ARG A 324 -2.32 16.14 -12.79
N GLY A 325 -0.99 16.27 -12.90
CA GLY A 325 -0.06 15.14 -12.95
C GLY A 325 -0.20 14.17 -11.77
N PHE A 326 -0.44 14.67 -10.57
CA PHE A 326 -0.66 13.83 -9.39
C PHE A 326 -1.88 12.91 -9.56
N ALA A 327 -3.01 13.46 -9.97
CA ALA A 327 -4.26 12.70 -10.16
C ALA A 327 -4.11 11.65 -11.27
N VAL A 328 -3.43 11.99 -12.38
CA VAL A 328 -3.22 11.08 -13.50
C VAL A 328 -2.25 9.95 -13.11
N LEU A 329 -1.17 10.26 -12.39
CA LEU A 329 -0.26 9.23 -11.85
C LEU A 329 -0.99 8.28 -10.90
N THR A 330 -1.80 8.82 -9.99
CA THR A 330 -2.59 8.01 -9.05
C THR A 330 -3.61 7.14 -9.79
N ALA A 331 -4.23 7.66 -10.86
CA ALA A 331 -5.16 6.90 -11.69
C ALA A 331 -4.45 5.75 -12.41
N GLY A 332 -3.28 5.98 -13.02
CA GLY A 332 -2.48 4.93 -13.67
C GLY A 332 -2.08 3.83 -12.68
N PHE A 333 -1.56 4.20 -11.51
CA PHE A 333 -1.22 3.27 -10.45
C PHE A 333 -2.44 2.47 -9.97
N GLY A 334 -3.58 3.13 -9.74
CA GLY A 334 -4.82 2.48 -9.33
C GLY A 334 -5.38 1.51 -10.38
N LEU A 335 -5.29 1.85 -11.67
CA LEU A 335 -5.65 0.95 -12.77
C LEU A 335 -4.73 -0.28 -12.78
N GLY A 336 -3.42 -0.09 -12.65
CA GLY A 336 -2.46 -1.19 -12.53
C GLY A 336 -2.82 -2.14 -11.37
N GLN A 337 -3.08 -1.57 -10.20
CA GLN A 337 -3.49 -2.35 -9.01
C GLN A 337 -4.77 -3.17 -9.24
N MET A 338 -5.75 -2.60 -9.91
CA MET A 338 -7.02 -3.27 -10.19
C MET A 338 -6.84 -4.41 -11.19
N VAL A 339 -6.04 -4.20 -12.21
CA VAL A 339 -5.88 -5.16 -13.32
C VAL A 339 -4.93 -6.30 -12.93
N GLY A 340 -3.91 -6.03 -12.11
CA GLY A 340 -2.88 -7.00 -11.75
C GLY A 340 -3.44 -8.30 -11.16
N PRO A 341 -4.15 -8.27 -10.02
CA PRO A 341 -4.69 -9.49 -9.40
C PRO A 341 -5.74 -10.19 -10.25
N LEU A 342 -6.51 -9.44 -11.06
CA LEU A 342 -7.49 -10.01 -11.97
C LEU A 342 -6.83 -10.89 -13.03
N ILE A 343 -5.82 -10.37 -13.71
CA ILE A 343 -5.05 -11.13 -14.70
C ILE A 343 -4.31 -12.29 -14.02
N ALA A 344 -3.67 -12.05 -12.88
CA ALA A 344 -2.93 -13.07 -12.15
C ALA A 344 -3.83 -14.23 -11.72
N GLY A 345 -5.00 -13.94 -11.16
CA GLY A 345 -5.96 -14.95 -10.74
C GLY A 345 -6.45 -15.81 -11.91
N TRP A 346 -6.73 -15.18 -13.05
CA TRP A 346 -7.12 -15.89 -14.26
C TRP A 346 -5.99 -16.80 -14.81
N LEU A 347 -4.74 -16.32 -14.80
CA LEU A 347 -3.59 -17.13 -15.21
C LEU A 347 -3.35 -18.33 -14.29
N VAL A 348 -3.51 -18.16 -12.96
CA VAL A 348 -3.41 -19.26 -12.00
C VAL A 348 -4.52 -20.29 -12.23
N ALA A 349 -5.76 -19.87 -12.45
CA ALA A 349 -6.88 -20.77 -12.69
C ALA A 349 -6.67 -21.64 -13.93
N GLY A 350 -6.02 -21.11 -14.99
CA GLY A 350 -5.70 -21.86 -16.20
C GLY A 350 -4.53 -22.83 -16.07
N ALA A 351 -3.54 -22.52 -15.23
CA ALA A 351 -2.28 -23.28 -15.12
C ALA A 351 -2.10 -24.00 -13.75
N ALA A 352 -2.97 -23.71 -12.77
CA ALA A 352 -2.87 -24.16 -11.38
C ALA A 352 -1.49 -23.83 -10.71
N ASP A 353 -0.84 -22.76 -11.19
CA ASP A 353 0.50 -22.35 -10.76
C ASP A 353 0.59 -20.84 -10.52
N TYR A 354 0.99 -20.46 -9.31
CA TYR A 354 1.23 -19.06 -8.92
C TYR A 354 2.56 -18.50 -9.45
N SER A 355 3.46 -19.32 -9.95
CA SER A 355 4.80 -18.89 -10.40
C SER A 355 4.73 -18.02 -11.65
N THR A 356 3.89 -18.39 -12.62
CA THR A 356 3.70 -17.65 -13.86
C THR A 356 3.28 -16.18 -13.64
N PRO A 357 2.21 -15.86 -12.90
CA PRO A 357 1.83 -14.48 -12.66
C PRO A 357 2.86 -13.71 -11.80
N MET A 358 3.57 -14.38 -10.89
CA MET A 358 4.64 -13.73 -10.12
C MET A 358 5.81 -13.31 -11.01
N LEU A 359 6.30 -14.18 -11.89
CA LEU A 359 7.34 -13.83 -12.86
C LEU A 359 6.85 -12.76 -13.84
N GLY A 360 5.59 -12.84 -14.28
CA GLY A 360 4.95 -11.81 -15.09
C GLY A 360 4.95 -10.46 -14.39
N SER A 361 4.65 -10.43 -13.09
CA SER A 361 4.69 -9.18 -12.31
C SER A 361 6.10 -8.63 -12.15
N ALA A 362 7.11 -9.49 -11.96
CA ALA A 362 8.53 -9.09 -11.95
C ALA A 362 8.96 -8.50 -13.29
N ALA A 363 8.52 -9.08 -14.41
CA ALA A 363 8.79 -8.56 -15.75
C ALA A 363 8.13 -7.20 -15.99
N VAL A 364 6.90 -7.00 -15.54
CA VAL A 364 6.20 -5.70 -15.60
C VAL A 364 6.92 -4.65 -14.76
N LEU A 365 7.37 -4.99 -13.55
CA LEU A 365 8.18 -4.09 -12.73
C LEU A 365 9.51 -3.74 -13.41
N ALA A 366 10.17 -4.71 -14.04
CA ALA A 366 11.40 -4.47 -14.81
C ALA A 366 11.16 -3.53 -16.00
N PHE A 367 10.05 -3.68 -16.72
CA PHE A 367 9.65 -2.75 -17.77
C PHE A 367 9.40 -1.34 -17.19
N GLY A 368 8.73 -1.24 -16.04
CA GLY A 368 8.56 0.01 -15.30
C GLY A 368 9.91 0.66 -14.94
N LEU A 369 10.87 -0.12 -14.49
CA LEU A 369 12.24 0.36 -14.21
C LEU A 369 12.92 0.89 -15.46
N LEU A 370 12.79 0.22 -16.61
CA LEU A 370 13.33 0.71 -17.89
C LEU A 370 12.74 2.08 -18.27
N ALA A 371 11.42 2.25 -18.10
CA ALA A 371 10.76 3.54 -18.31
C ALA A 371 11.31 4.63 -17.36
N LEU A 372 11.58 4.29 -16.11
CA LEU A 372 12.21 5.21 -15.14
C LEU A 372 13.63 5.59 -15.55
N VAL A 373 14.46 4.63 -15.95
CA VAL A 373 15.83 4.86 -16.43
C VAL A 373 15.83 5.77 -17.66
N TYR A 374 14.90 5.53 -18.61
CA TYR A 374 14.71 6.41 -19.76
C TYR A 374 14.34 7.84 -19.32
N ALA A 375 13.41 8.00 -18.38
CA ALA A 375 13.04 9.31 -17.85
C ALA A 375 14.21 10.06 -17.19
N ILE A 376 15.09 9.33 -16.49
CA ILE A 376 16.27 9.90 -15.86
C ILE A 376 17.28 10.38 -16.91
N ARG A 377 17.56 9.59 -17.94
CA ARG A 377 18.50 9.92 -19.02
C ARG A 377 18.02 11.12 -19.84
N THR A 378 16.79 11.11 -20.31
CA THR A 378 16.22 12.20 -21.13
C THR A 378 16.14 13.53 -20.37
N ARG A 379 16.01 13.49 -19.03
CA ARG A 379 16.11 14.71 -18.20
C ARG A 379 17.54 15.28 -18.17
N GLN A 380 18.56 14.43 -18.14
CA GLN A 380 19.96 14.87 -18.13
C GLN A 380 20.35 15.54 -19.46
N ASP A 381 19.87 15.01 -20.57
CA ASP A 381 20.12 15.56 -21.90
C ASP A 381 19.43 16.92 -22.15
N ALA A 382 18.32 17.20 -21.44
CA ALA A 382 17.59 18.45 -21.53
C ALA A 382 18.14 19.58 -20.60
N ALA A 383 19.08 19.28 -19.72
CA ALA A 383 19.74 20.29 -18.89
C ALA A 383 20.79 21.00 -19.75
N PRO A 384 20.75 22.37 -19.94
CA PRO A 384 21.81 23.07 -20.64
C PRO A 384 23.15 22.81 -19.95
N ALA A 385 24.18 22.52 -20.73
CA ALA A 385 25.56 22.42 -20.28
C ALA A 385 25.92 23.75 -19.57
N SER A 386 26.09 23.70 -18.26
CA SER A 386 26.48 24.82 -17.41
C SER A 386 27.98 25.10 -17.54
#